data_68915dc93e4a9779474b53549ce7fc33
#
_entry.id   68915dc93e4a9779474b53549ce7fc33
#
_cell.length_a   1.000
_cell.length_b   1.000
_cell.length_c   1.000
_cell.angle_alpha   90.00
_cell.angle_beta   90.00
_cell.angle_gamma   90.00
#
_symmetry.space_group_name_H-M   'P 1'
#
loop_
_entity.id
_entity.type
_entity.pdbx_description
1 polymer ?
#
loop_
_entity_poly.entity_id
_entity_poly.type
_entity_poly.pdbx_seq_one_letter_code
_entity_poly.pdbx_strand_id
1 'polypeptide(L)'
;MHIAPYENLNKPIVDVHNELVPLNYFNIVKLNKGEVFDYSVDGYETCIVPATGKVSVDIEGMNFDQLGNRGTDVWDGEPEGVYAPTGAKVRIVCQSDTTETFIAGAKFDKILEPFDVRNAEIDLVQYGSDETKTHRKIKHILGANQHGKVGRLLVSELFTVGQGGWSGFPSHKHDTDRLPDETRHDETYNFRFKPNYGSGLQMLQREDNKAGDAYHIVDGSTMLIDKGYHPCAVLPGYEMYYFTILGGLSQRSLKQYFQPTHEEQLHTIPGIMDMVAKFK
;
A
#
# COMPACT_ATOMS: atom_id res chain seq x y z
N MET A 1 -13.80 -0.67 5.71
CA MET A 1 -14.21 -1.87 6.51
C MET A 1 -12.98 -2.65 6.94
N HIS A 2 -12.99 -3.23 8.14
CA HIS A 2 -11.91 -4.04 8.69
C HIS A 2 -12.10 -5.52 8.38
N ILE A 3 -11.06 -6.16 7.85
CA ILE A 3 -10.96 -7.61 7.67
C ILE A 3 -9.91 -8.10 8.67
N ALA A 4 -10.35 -8.94 9.62
CA ALA A 4 -9.46 -9.57 10.61
C ALA A 4 -8.47 -10.52 9.91
N PRO A 5 -7.28 -10.74 10.48
CA PRO A 5 -6.31 -11.68 9.90
C PRO A 5 -6.91 -13.09 9.75
N TYR A 6 -6.64 -13.72 8.62
CA TYR A 6 -7.00 -15.11 8.34
C TYR A 6 -6.05 -15.72 7.32
N GLU A 7 -5.99 -17.04 7.23
CA GLU A 7 -5.23 -17.71 6.20
C GLU A 7 -6.01 -17.68 4.87
N ASN A 8 -5.57 -16.88 3.93
CA ASN A 8 -6.26 -16.66 2.67
C ASN A 8 -6.05 -17.79 1.64
N LEU A 9 -5.16 -18.73 1.92
CA LEU A 9 -4.86 -19.88 1.04
C LEU A 9 -4.53 -19.43 -0.41
N ASN A 10 -3.75 -18.37 -0.55
CA ASN A 10 -3.37 -17.73 -1.81
C ASN A 10 -4.57 -17.21 -2.64
N LYS A 11 -5.74 -17.04 -2.02
CA LYS A 11 -6.93 -16.45 -2.66
C LYS A 11 -6.96 -14.95 -2.40
N PRO A 12 -7.54 -14.14 -3.32
CA PRO A 12 -7.64 -12.70 -3.11
C PRO A 12 -8.35 -12.34 -1.80
N ILE A 13 -7.77 -11.40 -1.07
CA ILE A 13 -8.39 -10.75 0.10
C ILE A 13 -9.36 -9.67 -0.37
N VAL A 14 -8.99 -8.97 -1.44
CA VAL A 14 -9.85 -8.02 -2.16
C VAL A 14 -9.89 -8.47 -3.61
N ASP A 15 -11.01 -9.00 -4.06
CA ASP A 15 -11.21 -9.46 -5.42
C ASP A 15 -11.93 -8.42 -6.30
N VAL A 16 -12.06 -8.72 -7.58
CA VAL A 16 -12.69 -7.85 -8.59
C VAL A 16 -14.19 -7.61 -8.36
N HIS A 17 -14.83 -8.36 -7.45
CA HIS A 17 -16.22 -8.23 -7.09
C HIS A 17 -16.44 -7.46 -5.78
N ASN A 18 -15.37 -6.92 -5.20
CA ASN A 18 -15.47 -6.15 -3.98
C ASN A 18 -16.25 -4.84 -4.22
N GLU A 19 -17.41 -4.71 -3.59
CA GLU A 19 -18.29 -3.54 -3.79
C GLU A 19 -17.83 -2.30 -3.02
N LEU A 20 -17.02 -2.47 -1.96
CA LEU A 20 -16.59 -1.36 -1.13
C LEU A 20 -15.42 -0.60 -1.75
N VAL A 21 -14.45 -1.33 -2.32
CA VAL A 21 -13.27 -0.77 -3.00
C VAL A 21 -13.10 -1.37 -4.40
N PRO A 22 -14.07 -1.12 -5.30
CA PRO A 22 -14.12 -1.77 -6.63
C PRO A 22 -12.97 -1.39 -7.56
N LEU A 23 -12.15 -0.42 -7.19
CA LEU A 23 -10.97 -0.03 -7.95
C LEU A 23 -9.74 -0.82 -7.55
N ASN A 24 -9.75 -1.54 -6.42
CA ASN A 24 -8.59 -2.24 -5.87
C ASN A 24 -8.69 -3.76 -6.03
N TYR A 25 -7.52 -4.39 -6.11
CA TYR A 25 -7.31 -5.82 -5.98
C TYR A 25 -6.16 -6.07 -5.01
N PHE A 26 -6.28 -7.07 -4.14
CA PHE A 26 -5.22 -7.45 -3.22
C PHE A 26 -5.20 -8.96 -2.94
N ASN A 27 -4.01 -9.55 -3.04
CA ASN A 27 -3.77 -10.94 -2.65
C ASN A 27 -2.44 -11.06 -1.89
N ILE A 28 -2.37 -12.04 -1.01
CA ILE A 28 -1.14 -12.47 -0.34
C ILE A 28 -0.88 -13.90 -0.78
N VAL A 29 0.27 -14.14 -1.41
CA VAL A 29 0.68 -15.45 -1.92
C VAL A 29 1.87 -15.95 -1.11
N LYS A 30 1.73 -17.13 -0.52
CA LYS A 30 2.77 -17.81 0.26
C LYS A 30 3.20 -19.07 -0.49
N LEU A 31 4.50 -19.19 -0.76
CA LEU A 31 5.06 -20.30 -1.51
C LEU A 31 6.30 -20.85 -0.82
N ASN A 32 6.50 -22.15 -0.92
CA ASN A 32 7.75 -22.83 -0.60
C ASN A 32 8.64 -22.89 -1.84
N LYS A 33 9.92 -23.16 -1.64
CA LYS A 33 10.92 -23.22 -2.69
C LYS A 33 10.49 -24.09 -3.88
N GLY A 34 10.52 -23.47 -5.07
CA GLY A 34 10.14 -24.11 -6.32
C GLY A 34 8.64 -24.19 -6.58
N GLU A 35 7.78 -23.84 -5.60
CA GLU A 35 6.35 -23.74 -5.85
C GLU A 35 6.03 -22.55 -6.78
N VAL A 36 4.95 -22.72 -7.53
CA VAL A 36 4.52 -21.79 -8.57
C VAL A 36 3.11 -21.29 -8.29
N PHE A 37 2.90 -20.01 -8.51
CA PHE A 37 1.57 -19.40 -8.51
C PHE A 37 1.32 -18.66 -9.83
N ASP A 38 0.33 -19.13 -10.56
CA ASP A 38 -0.11 -18.51 -11.82
C ASP A 38 -1.39 -17.72 -11.58
N TYR A 39 -1.47 -16.49 -12.13
CA TYR A 39 -2.68 -15.69 -12.07
C TYR A 39 -2.83 -14.75 -13.28
N SER A 40 -4.04 -14.25 -13.46
CA SER A 40 -4.41 -13.12 -14.32
C SER A 40 -5.62 -12.44 -13.69
N VAL A 41 -5.69 -11.11 -13.75
CA VAL A 41 -6.83 -10.36 -13.21
C VAL A 41 -7.39 -9.46 -14.30
N ASP A 42 -8.49 -9.91 -14.90
CA ASP A 42 -9.12 -9.18 -16.01
C ASP A 42 -9.54 -7.77 -15.62
N GLY A 43 -9.14 -6.79 -16.41
CA GLY A 43 -9.47 -5.37 -16.18
C GLY A 43 -8.67 -4.69 -15.07
N TYR A 44 -7.64 -5.35 -14.52
CA TYR A 44 -6.75 -4.77 -13.50
C TYR A 44 -5.28 -4.89 -13.93
N GLU A 45 -4.55 -3.80 -13.75
CA GLU A 45 -3.09 -3.82 -13.69
C GLU A 45 -2.64 -4.24 -12.30
N THR A 46 -1.48 -4.90 -12.16
CA THR A 46 -1.00 -5.39 -10.87
C THR A 46 0.46 -5.04 -10.61
N CYS A 47 0.85 -5.08 -9.34
CA CYS A 47 2.23 -4.97 -8.88
C CYS A 47 2.52 -6.13 -7.93
N ILE A 48 3.55 -6.88 -8.22
CA ILE A 48 4.02 -8.03 -7.44
C ILE A 48 5.16 -7.55 -6.55
N VAL A 49 5.02 -7.68 -5.23
CA VAL A 49 6.01 -7.20 -4.24
C VAL A 49 6.31 -8.31 -3.25
N PRO A 50 7.50 -8.94 -3.30
CA PRO A 50 7.93 -9.86 -2.25
C PRO A 50 8.05 -9.13 -0.91
N ALA A 51 7.18 -9.48 0.04
CA ALA A 51 7.26 -9.01 1.42
C ALA A 51 8.42 -9.70 2.16
N THR A 52 8.65 -10.99 1.83
CA THR A 52 9.77 -11.79 2.34
C THR A 52 10.30 -12.72 1.26
N GLY A 53 11.57 -13.11 1.36
CA GLY A 53 12.20 -14.05 0.44
C GLY A 53 12.43 -13.50 -0.96
N LYS A 54 12.56 -14.40 -1.94
CA LYS A 54 12.83 -14.09 -3.35
C LYS A 54 11.95 -14.88 -4.29
N VAL A 55 11.57 -14.24 -5.39
CA VAL A 55 10.82 -14.87 -6.50
C VAL A 55 11.45 -14.57 -7.85
N SER A 56 11.15 -15.37 -8.86
CA SER A 56 11.16 -14.94 -10.26
C SER A 56 9.73 -14.74 -10.72
N VAL A 57 9.52 -13.76 -11.60
CA VAL A 57 8.22 -13.42 -12.16
C VAL A 57 8.33 -13.43 -13.67
N ASP A 58 7.49 -14.23 -14.32
CA ASP A 58 7.30 -14.19 -15.77
C ASP A 58 5.98 -13.50 -16.08
N ILE A 59 6.02 -12.53 -16.99
CA ILE A 59 4.85 -11.80 -17.48
C ILE A 59 4.81 -11.97 -18.98
N GLU A 60 3.95 -12.88 -19.45
CA GLU A 60 3.75 -13.19 -20.89
C GLU A 60 5.05 -13.48 -21.66
N GLY A 61 6.02 -14.15 -21.01
CA GLY A 61 7.33 -14.50 -21.58
C GLY A 61 8.45 -13.50 -21.27
N MET A 62 8.16 -12.37 -20.62
CA MET A 62 9.17 -11.47 -20.10
C MET A 62 9.51 -11.85 -18.66
N ASN A 63 10.77 -12.19 -18.41
CA ASN A 63 11.22 -12.72 -17.12
C ASN A 63 11.96 -11.68 -16.27
N PHE A 64 11.59 -11.61 -14.98
CA PHE A 64 12.18 -10.75 -13.97
C PHE A 64 12.71 -11.63 -12.83
N ASP A 65 14.02 -11.91 -12.87
CA ASP A 65 14.66 -12.82 -11.94
C ASP A 65 15.15 -12.14 -10.67
N GLN A 66 15.31 -12.94 -9.58
CA GLN A 66 15.90 -12.51 -8.31
C GLN A 66 15.21 -11.28 -7.70
N LEU A 67 13.87 -11.21 -7.82
CA LEU A 67 13.08 -10.16 -7.21
C LEU A 67 12.91 -10.42 -5.71
N GLY A 68 13.21 -9.43 -4.89
CA GLY A 68 13.11 -9.48 -3.43
C GLY A 68 14.47 -9.36 -2.75
N ASN A 69 14.55 -8.49 -1.75
CA ASN A 69 15.77 -8.14 -1.01
C ASN A 69 15.61 -8.29 0.50
N ARG A 70 14.55 -8.98 0.93
CA ARG A 70 14.22 -9.18 2.36
C ARG A 70 14.46 -10.62 2.79
N GLY A 71 14.78 -10.78 4.08
CA GLY A 71 14.86 -12.08 4.73
C GLY A 71 13.47 -12.61 5.08
N THR A 72 13.15 -12.65 6.37
CA THR A 72 11.92 -13.23 6.91
C THR A 72 10.89 -12.19 7.35
N ASP A 73 11.21 -10.90 7.25
CA ASP A 73 10.36 -9.81 7.73
C ASP A 73 10.41 -8.59 6.79
N VAL A 74 9.35 -7.81 6.75
CA VAL A 74 9.25 -6.55 5.99
C VAL A 74 10.23 -5.48 6.47
N TRP A 75 10.75 -5.58 7.70
CA TRP A 75 11.80 -4.71 8.24
C TRP A 75 13.22 -5.10 7.83
N ASP A 76 13.41 -6.28 7.22
CA ASP A 76 14.76 -6.83 6.93
C ASP A 76 15.44 -6.21 5.69
N GLY A 77 14.81 -5.25 5.03
CA GLY A 77 15.41 -4.63 3.84
C GLY A 77 14.46 -3.72 3.06
N GLU A 78 14.92 -3.31 1.90
CA GLU A 78 14.16 -2.44 1.01
C GLU A 78 13.22 -3.30 0.11
N PRO A 79 12.04 -2.77 -0.27
CA PRO A 79 11.16 -3.46 -1.21
C PRO A 79 11.72 -3.48 -2.62
N GLU A 80 11.23 -4.44 -3.39
CA GLU A 80 11.32 -4.48 -4.85
C GLU A 80 9.96 -4.85 -5.40
N GLY A 81 9.66 -4.48 -6.64
CA GLY A 81 8.38 -4.80 -7.26
C GLY A 81 8.48 -5.03 -8.76
N VAL A 82 7.49 -5.71 -9.31
CA VAL A 82 7.28 -5.86 -10.76
C VAL A 82 5.87 -5.41 -11.11
N TYR A 83 5.76 -4.51 -12.05
CA TYR A 83 4.49 -4.08 -12.64
C TYR A 83 4.08 -5.04 -13.77
N ALA A 84 2.87 -5.55 -13.69
CA ALA A 84 2.23 -6.34 -14.73
C ALA A 84 1.03 -5.55 -15.31
N PRO A 85 0.94 -5.41 -16.64
CA PRO A 85 -0.13 -4.66 -17.29
C PRO A 85 -1.49 -5.36 -17.13
N THR A 86 -2.54 -4.62 -17.46
CA THR A 86 -3.93 -5.05 -17.34
C THR A 86 -4.18 -6.41 -17.98
N GLY A 87 -4.68 -7.36 -17.18
CA GLY A 87 -5.07 -8.69 -17.64
C GLY A 87 -3.92 -9.62 -18.02
N ALA A 88 -2.67 -9.22 -17.81
CA ALA A 88 -1.51 -10.03 -18.16
C ALA A 88 -1.50 -11.36 -17.41
N LYS A 89 -1.01 -12.40 -18.06
CA LYS A 89 -0.72 -13.70 -17.42
C LYS A 89 0.60 -13.60 -16.69
N VAL A 90 0.57 -13.88 -15.40
CA VAL A 90 1.72 -13.78 -14.52
C VAL A 90 2.00 -15.13 -13.88
N ARG A 91 3.25 -15.52 -13.89
CA ARG A 91 3.77 -16.69 -13.18
C ARG A 91 4.81 -16.25 -12.14
N ILE A 92 4.58 -16.60 -10.90
CA ILE A 92 5.49 -16.34 -9.76
C ILE A 92 6.10 -17.68 -9.33
N VAL A 93 7.41 -17.76 -9.21
CA VAL A 93 8.14 -18.95 -8.74
C VAL A 93 8.97 -18.58 -7.51
N CYS A 94 8.78 -19.29 -6.40
CA CYS A 94 9.58 -19.08 -5.20
C CYS A 94 11.02 -19.56 -5.39
N GLN A 95 12.00 -18.68 -5.13
CA GLN A 95 13.45 -18.97 -5.26
C GLN A 95 14.16 -19.13 -3.92
N SER A 96 13.61 -18.61 -2.83
CA SER A 96 14.08 -18.82 -1.45
C SER A 96 13.40 -20.03 -0.81
N ASP A 97 13.74 -20.37 0.44
CA ASP A 97 13.10 -21.48 1.15
C ASP A 97 11.58 -21.26 1.27
N THR A 98 11.18 -20.03 1.58
CA THR A 98 9.79 -19.58 1.57
C THR A 98 9.70 -18.14 1.05
N THR A 99 8.52 -17.73 0.60
CA THR A 99 8.20 -16.33 0.29
C THR A 99 6.78 -16.00 0.71
N GLU A 100 6.58 -14.78 1.16
CA GLU A 100 5.30 -14.11 1.20
C GLU A 100 5.34 -12.96 0.18
N THR A 101 4.44 -12.97 -0.79
CA THR A 101 4.41 -12.01 -1.89
C THR A 101 3.05 -11.32 -1.94
N PHE A 102 3.06 -10.00 -1.93
CA PHE A 102 1.86 -9.17 -2.12
C PHE A 102 1.60 -8.95 -3.60
N ILE A 103 0.34 -9.05 -4.00
CA ILE A 103 -0.15 -8.68 -5.33
C ILE A 103 -1.15 -7.56 -5.14
N ALA A 104 -0.72 -6.34 -5.44
CA ALA A 104 -1.55 -5.14 -5.43
C ALA A 104 -2.12 -4.90 -6.82
N GLY A 105 -3.36 -4.45 -6.96
CA GLY A 105 -3.91 -4.13 -8.27
C GLY A 105 -4.84 -2.93 -8.27
N ALA A 106 -4.94 -2.30 -9.44
CA ALA A 106 -5.92 -1.25 -9.69
C ALA A 106 -6.65 -1.48 -11.01
N LYS A 107 -7.94 -1.13 -11.03
CA LYS A 107 -8.77 -1.21 -12.23
C LYS A 107 -8.27 -0.26 -13.30
N PHE A 108 -7.94 -0.81 -14.48
CA PHE A 108 -7.44 -0.05 -15.62
C PHE A 108 -7.75 -0.77 -16.94
N ASP A 109 -7.97 -0.04 -18.01
CA ASP A 109 -8.46 -0.59 -19.29
C ASP A 109 -7.41 -0.63 -20.40
N LYS A 110 -6.22 -0.06 -20.18
CA LYS A 110 -5.16 -0.03 -21.18
C LYS A 110 -4.03 -0.98 -20.83
N ILE A 111 -3.41 -1.55 -21.86
CA ILE A 111 -2.23 -2.39 -21.73
C ILE A 111 -0.99 -1.48 -21.83
N LEU A 112 -0.13 -1.56 -20.82
CA LEU A 112 1.16 -0.88 -20.76
C LEU A 112 2.28 -1.93 -20.77
N GLU A 113 3.55 -1.48 -20.81
CA GLU A 113 4.70 -2.38 -20.77
C GLU A 113 5.03 -2.83 -19.34
N PRO A 114 5.35 -4.12 -19.11
CA PRO A 114 5.82 -4.58 -17.82
C PRO A 114 7.24 -4.06 -17.53
N PHE A 115 7.53 -3.82 -16.26
CA PHE A 115 8.86 -3.40 -15.79
C PHE A 115 9.07 -3.76 -14.33
N ASP A 116 10.30 -3.84 -13.89
CA ASP A 116 10.66 -3.99 -12.49
C ASP A 116 11.10 -2.66 -11.86
N VAL A 117 10.98 -2.61 -10.54
CA VAL A 117 11.50 -1.53 -9.69
C VAL A 117 12.40 -2.17 -8.65
N ARG A 118 13.69 -1.88 -8.75
CA ARG A 118 14.69 -2.39 -7.80
C ARG A 118 14.89 -1.45 -6.63
N ASN A 119 15.44 -1.95 -5.54
CA ASN A 119 15.61 -1.18 -4.31
C ASN A 119 16.30 0.18 -4.49
N ALA A 120 17.27 0.27 -5.42
CA ALA A 120 17.99 1.51 -5.71
C ALA A 120 17.11 2.58 -6.40
N GLU A 121 15.96 2.20 -6.95
CA GLU A 121 15.01 3.07 -7.65
C GLU A 121 13.84 3.50 -6.77
N ILE A 122 13.75 2.95 -5.55
CA ILE A 122 12.66 3.24 -4.61
C ILE A 122 12.78 4.68 -4.11
N ASP A 123 11.75 5.46 -4.36
CA ASP A 123 11.65 6.81 -3.82
C ASP A 123 11.31 6.75 -2.33
N LEU A 124 12.24 7.21 -1.50
CA LEU A 124 12.11 7.24 -0.06
C LEU A 124 11.73 8.64 0.41
N VAL A 125 10.67 8.74 1.18
CA VAL A 125 10.26 9.95 1.89
C VAL A 125 10.28 9.69 3.37
N GLN A 126 10.89 10.59 4.14
CA GLN A 126 10.86 10.58 5.60
C GLN A 126 10.45 11.96 6.10
N TYR A 127 9.48 12.01 7.01
CA TYR A 127 8.95 13.25 7.56
C TYR A 127 8.39 13.05 8.97
N GLY A 128 7.98 14.17 9.59
CA GLY A 128 7.51 14.17 10.97
C GLY A 128 8.65 14.12 11.99
N SER A 129 8.31 14.02 13.25
CA SER A 129 9.25 13.89 14.35
C SER A 129 8.68 13.09 15.52
N ASP A 130 9.54 12.68 16.44
CA ASP A 130 9.12 11.99 17.67
C ASP A 130 8.33 12.92 18.60
N GLU A 131 8.61 14.22 18.56
CA GLU A 131 7.89 15.23 19.35
C GLU A 131 6.44 15.38 18.88
N THR A 132 6.21 15.37 17.55
CA THR A 132 4.87 15.45 16.98
C THR A 132 4.15 14.09 16.95
N LYS A 133 4.83 13.01 17.33
CA LYS A 133 4.32 11.61 17.21
C LYS A 133 3.86 11.24 15.81
N THR A 134 4.51 11.82 14.80
CA THR A 134 4.19 11.58 13.37
C THR A 134 5.41 11.18 12.54
N HIS A 135 6.50 10.73 13.18
CA HIS A 135 7.72 10.34 12.48
C HIS A 135 7.47 9.12 11.59
N ARG A 136 7.68 9.29 10.28
CA ARG A 136 7.26 8.36 9.24
C ARG A 136 8.31 8.17 8.16
N LYS A 137 8.32 6.97 7.63
CA LYS A 137 9.10 6.57 6.47
C LYS A 137 8.17 5.94 5.44
N ILE A 138 8.20 6.45 4.21
CA ILE A 138 7.40 5.94 3.09
C ILE A 138 8.34 5.50 1.98
N LYS A 139 8.14 4.30 1.47
CA LYS A 139 8.86 3.75 0.33
C LYS A 139 7.87 3.59 -0.83
N HIS A 140 8.03 4.42 -1.87
CA HIS A 140 7.14 4.39 -3.03
C HIS A 140 7.66 3.38 -4.07
N ILE A 141 6.98 2.23 -4.18
CA ILE A 141 7.31 1.20 -5.17
C ILE A 141 6.78 1.64 -6.54
N LEU A 142 5.49 2.01 -6.60
CA LEU A 142 4.89 2.65 -7.75
C LEU A 142 4.42 4.05 -7.36
N GLY A 143 5.34 5.01 -7.32
CA GLY A 143 5.13 6.42 -6.95
C GLY A 143 5.29 7.37 -8.14
N ALA A 144 5.72 8.60 -7.86
CA ALA A 144 5.91 9.65 -8.87
C ALA A 144 6.94 9.26 -9.95
N ASN A 145 8.00 8.50 -9.57
CA ASN A 145 9.05 8.07 -10.49
C ASN A 145 8.54 7.17 -11.64
N GLN A 146 7.38 6.52 -11.46
CA GLN A 146 6.76 5.66 -12.47
C GLN A 146 5.63 6.37 -13.24
N HIS A 147 5.60 7.71 -13.20
CA HIS A 147 4.63 8.49 -13.97
C HIS A 147 4.73 8.18 -15.47
N GLY A 148 3.58 7.95 -16.11
CA GLY A 148 3.49 7.59 -17.54
C GLY A 148 3.73 6.11 -17.84
N LYS A 149 4.23 5.31 -16.89
CA LYS A 149 4.45 3.87 -17.04
C LYS A 149 3.37 3.02 -16.37
N VAL A 150 2.57 3.58 -15.50
CA VAL A 150 1.50 2.93 -14.72
C VAL A 150 0.19 3.65 -14.95
N GLY A 151 -0.92 2.92 -15.00
CA GLY A 151 -2.24 3.48 -15.34
C GLY A 151 -2.91 4.22 -14.19
N ARG A 152 -3.34 3.49 -13.16
CA ARG A 152 -4.12 3.99 -12.01
C ARG A 152 -3.52 3.61 -10.65
N LEU A 153 -2.63 2.63 -10.63
CA LEU A 153 -2.10 2.02 -9.43
C LEU A 153 -1.00 2.87 -8.77
N LEU A 154 -1.13 3.11 -7.46
CA LEU A 154 -0.06 3.55 -6.58
C LEU A 154 0.19 2.45 -5.54
N VAL A 155 1.44 2.12 -5.30
CA VAL A 155 1.85 1.12 -4.30
C VAL A 155 2.96 1.69 -3.45
N SER A 156 2.76 1.66 -2.14
CA SER A 156 3.74 2.16 -1.18
C SER A 156 3.77 1.32 0.08
N GLU A 157 4.88 1.39 0.79
CA GLU A 157 5.04 0.87 2.13
C GLU A 157 5.29 2.01 3.09
N LEU A 158 4.56 2.02 4.19
CA LEU A 158 4.64 3.05 5.19
C LEU A 158 5.05 2.44 6.52
N PHE A 159 6.02 3.09 7.19
CA PHE A 159 6.54 2.69 8.49
C PHE A 159 6.38 3.84 9.48
N THR A 160 5.94 3.55 10.70
CA THR A 160 6.22 4.43 11.82
C THR A 160 7.69 4.27 12.20
N VAL A 161 8.35 5.39 12.56
CA VAL A 161 9.74 5.36 13.04
C VAL A 161 9.71 5.57 14.55
N GLY A 162 10.37 4.67 15.28
CA GLY A 162 10.25 4.64 16.73
C GLY A 162 8.95 3.96 17.20
N GLN A 163 8.72 3.99 18.51
CA GLN A 163 7.62 3.27 19.15
C GLN A 163 6.44 4.20 19.45
N GLY A 164 5.27 3.79 18.97
CA GLY A 164 4.08 4.60 19.04
C GLY A 164 4.03 5.69 17.96
N GLY A 165 2.88 6.26 17.74
CA GLY A 165 2.71 7.38 16.83
C GLY A 165 1.59 7.24 15.82
N TRP A 166 1.42 8.30 15.04
CA TRP A 166 0.34 8.45 14.06
C TRP A 166 0.82 8.31 12.62
N SER A 167 -0.08 7.86 11.77
CA SER A 167 0.07 7.73 10.33
C SER A 167 -1.16 8.30 9.62
N GLY A 168 -0.95 8.90 8.42
CA GLY A 168 -2.05 9.58 7.74
C GLY A 168 -2.61 10.77 8.52
N PHE A 169 -1.77 11.42 9.34
CA PHE A 169 -2.14 12.56 10.16
C PHE A 169 -1.25 13.78 9.82
N PRO A 170 -1.81 15.03 9.66
CA PRO A 170 -3.22 15.38 9.80
C PRO A 170 -4.12 14.55 8.89
N SER A 171 -5.33 14.27 9.39
CA SER A 171 -6.30 13.45 8.65
C SER A 171 -6.58 14.02 7.28
N HIS A 172 -6.66 13.15 6.30
CA HIS A 172 -7.04 13.49 4.93
C HIS A 172 -7.99 12.43 4.35
N LYS A 173 -8.60 12.78 3.24
CA LYS A 173 -9.42 11.89 2.42
C LYS A 173 -9.12 12.09 0.94
N HIS A 174 -9.58 11.16 0.13
CA HIS A 174 -9.47 11.18 -1.34
C HIS A 174 -10.61 10.34 -1.92
N ASP A 175 -11.83 10.73 -1.60
CA ASP A 175 -13.04 9.99 -1.94
C ASP A 175 -13.90 10.64 -3.03
N THR A 176 -13.49 11.82 -3.51
CA THR A 176 -14.24 12.62 -4.46
C THR A 176 -13.32 13.20 -5.53
N ASP A 177 -13.71 13.05 -6.81
CA ASP A 177 -13.03 13.76 -7.89
C ASP A 177 -13.49 15.23 -7.92
N ARG A 178 -12.64 16.10 -7.36
CA ARG A 178 -12.88 17.53 -7.24
C ARG A 178 -11.58 18.31 -7.44
N LEU A 179 -11.01 18.24 -8.63
CA LEU A 179 -9.79 18.99 -8.95
C LEU A 179 -10.00 20.51 -8.80
N PRO A 180 -9.00 21.27 -8.32
CA PRO A 180 -7.63 20.82 -7.99
C PRO A 180 -7.47 20.28 -6.56
N ASP A 181 -8.54 20.19 -5.77
CA ASP A 181 -8.47 19.98 -4.31
C ASP A 181 -8.37 18.50 -3.92
N GLU A 182 -9.03 17.63 -4.67
CA GLU A 182 -9.18 16.23 -4.29
C GLU A 182 -9.30 15.32 -5.54
N THR A 183 -8.78 14.10 -5.44
CA THR A 183 -9.00 13.04 -6.44
C THR A 183 -9.54 11.78 -5.77
N ARG A 184 -10.46 11.08 -6.47
CA ARG A 184 -11.01 9.84 -5.93
C ARG A 184 -10.07 8.67 -6.14
N HIS A 185 -9.72 8.02 -5.03
CA HIS A 185 -8.99 6.76 -4.97
C HIS A 185 -9.66 5.85 -3.94
N ASP A 186 -9.84 4.58 -4.29
CA ASP A 186 -10.10 3.55 -3.30
C ASP A 186 -8.76 3.13 -2.69
N GLU A 187 -8.73 2.84 -1.39
CA GLU A 187 -7.48 2.50 -0.71
C GLU A 187 -7.61 1.21 0.10
N THR A 188 -6.55 0.43 0.10
CA THR A 188 -6.45 -0.81 0.87
C THR A 188 -5.14 -0.83 1.64
N TYR A 189 -5.21 -1.07 2.97
CA TYR A 189 -4.05 -1.28 3.82
C TYR A 189 -3.96 -2.72 4.28
N ASN A 190 -2.74 -3.26 4.34
CA ASN A 190 -2.44 -4.49 5.07
C ASN A 190 -1.34 -4.24 6.09
N PHE A 191 -1.63 -4.51 7.36
CA PHE A 191 -0.80 -4.11 8.49
C PHE A 191 0.15 -5.21 8.96
N ARG A 192 1.35 -4.80 9.42
CA ARG A 192 2.28 -5.60 10.20
C ARG A 192 2.74 -4.80 11.41
N PHE A 193 3.10 -5.49 12.48
CA PHE A 193 3.60 -4.89 13.71
C PHE A 193 4.93 -5.48 14.14
N LYS A 194 5.73 -4.66 14.83
CA LYS A 194 6.98 -5.11 15.43
C LYS A 194 7.03 -4.71 16.91
N PRO A 195 7.09 -5.73 17.80
CA PRO A 195 6.92 -7.16 17.51
C PRO A 195 5.52 -7.51 16.98
N ASN A 196 5.37 -8.70 16.38
CA ASN A 196 4.16 -9.10 15.66
C ASN A 196 2.89 -9.26 16.50
N TYR A 197 2.99 -9.25 17.82
CA TYR A 197 1.85 -9.16 18.75
C TYR A 197 1.44 -7.71 19.07
N GLY A 198 2.10 -6.73 18.45
CA GLY A 198 1.72 -5.33 18.53
C GLY A 198 0.36 -5.05 17.89
N SER A 199 -0.17 -3.89 18.18
CA SER A 199 -1.48 -3.47 17.68
C SER A 199 -1.58 -1.96 17.55
N GLY A 200 -2.66 -1.53 16.89
CA GLY A 200 -2.95 -0.13 16.63
C GLY A 200 -4.43 0.14 16.47
N LEU A 201 -4.73 1.34 16.04
CA LEU A 201 -6.08 1.80 15.74
C LEU A 201 -6.11 2.38 14.32
N GLN A 202 -7.09 1.96 13.51
CA GLN A 202 -7.49 2.64 12.29
C GLN A 202 -8.75 3.44 12.58
N MET A 203 -8.70 4.74 12.37
CA MET A 203 -9.89 5.59 12.45
C MET A 203 -10.52 5.78 11.08
N LEU A 204 -11.82 5.97 11.05
CA LEU A 204 -12.56 6.29 9.83
C LEU A 204 -13.68 7.27 10.17
N GLN A 205 -13.49 8.52 9.79
CA GLN A 205 -14.42 9.61 10.04
C GLN A 205 -15.01 10.11 8.72
N ARG A 206 -16.31 9.94 8.57
CA ARG A 206 -17.02 10.25 7.30
C ARG A 206 -17.23 11.75 7.07
N GLU A 207 -17.35 12.51 8.13
CA GLU A 207 -17.61 13.96 8.09
C GLU A 207 -16.70 14.68 9.07
N ASP A 208 -16.25 15.87 8.71
CA ASP A 208 -15.50 16.73 9.63
C ASP A 208 -16.32 17.08 10.87
N ASN A 209 -15.67 17.18 12.03
CA ASN A 209 -16.29 17.46 13.33
C ASN A 209 -17.37 16.45 13.79
N LYS A 210 -17.45 15.25 13.19
CA LYS A 210 -18.33 14.18 13.66
C LYS A 210 -17.50 13.04 14.25
N ALA A 211 -18.10 12.29 15.18
CA ALA A 211 -17.52 11.06 15.64
C ALA A 211 -17.42 10.05 14.48
N GLY A 212 -16.33 9.29 14.44
CA GLY A 212 -16.10 8.23 13.46
C GLY A 212 -15.92 6.87 14.13
N ASP A 213 -15.71 5.86 13.31
CA ASP A 213 -15.38 4.51 13.76
C ASP A 213 -13.89 4.40 14.10
N ALA A 214 -13.57 3.53 15.05
CA ALA A 214 -12.22 3.13 15.39
C ALA A 214 -12.12 1.59 15.38
N TYR A 215 -11.21 1.07 14.58
CA TYR A 215 -10.99 -0.36 14.44
C TYR A 215 -9.68 -0.74 15.12
N HIS A 216 -9.74 -1.76 16.00
CA HIS A 216 -8.53 -2.37 16.53
C HIS A 216 -7.85 -3.19 15.44
N ILE A 217 -6.63 -2.81 15.06
CA ILE A 217 -5.84 -3.49 14.03
C ILE A 217 -4.67 -4.25 14.68
N VAL A 218 -4.42 -5.44 14.17
CA VAL A 218 -3.33 -6.34 14.58
C VAL A 218 -2.55 -6.81 13.37
N ASP A 219 -1.48 -7.56 13.58
CA ASP A 219 -0.66 -8.10 12.48
C ASP A 219 -1.50 -8.90 11.48
N GLY A 220 -1.38 -8.59 10.18
CA GLY A 220 -2.18 -9.19 9.11
C GLY A 220 -3.57 -8.57 8.90
N SER A 221 -4.04 -7.63 9.72
CA SER A 221 -5.29 -6.90 9.49
C SER A 221 -5.29 -6.19 8.14
N THR A 222 -6.43 -6.22 7.43
CA THR A 222 -6.64 -5.46 6.20
C THR A 222 -7.75 -4.44 6.40
N MET A 223 -7.52 -3.20 5.95
CA MET A 223 -8.52 -2.13 5.94
C MET A 223 -8.90 -1.78 4.53
N LEU A 224 -10.20 -1.66 4.27
CA LEU A 224 -10.77 -1.18 3.03
C LEU A 224 -11.34 0.21 3.27
N ILE A 225 -10.83 1.19 2.54
CA ILE A 225 -11.16 2.61 2.69
C ILE A 225 -11.75 3.10 1.38
N ASP A 226 -13.07 3.25 1.38
CA ASP A 226 -13.85 3.77 0.26
C ASP A 226 -13.99 5.29 0.30
N LYS A 227 -14.07 5.86 1.51
CA LYS A 227 -14.25 7.31 1.74
C LYS A 227 -14.05 7.69 3.21
N GLY A 228 -13.82 8.98 3.42
CA GLY A 228 -13.68 9.61 4.73
C GLY A 228 -12.21 9.78 5.17
N TYR A 229 -12.06 10.53 6.23
CA TYR A 229 -10.76 10.79 6.87
C TYR A 229 -10.31 9.53 7.63
N HIS A 230 -9.06 9.08 7.40
CA HIS A 230 -8.64 7.74 7.79
C HIS A 230 -7.24 7.65 8.40
N PRO A 231 -6.92 8.47 9.42
CA PRO A 231 -5.65 8.33 10.10
C PRO A 231 -5.57 7.01 10.88
N CYS A 232 -4.37 6.52 11.09
CA CYS A 232 -4.14 5.36 11.94
C CYS A 232 -3.05 5.64 12.97
N ALA A 233 -3.03 4.89 14.05
CA ALA A 233 -2.04 5.01 15.11
C ALA A 233 -1.58 3.64 15.57
N VAL A 234 -0.29 3.53 15.89
CA VAL A 234 0.27 2.38 16.59
C VAL A 234 0.31 2.65 18.07
N LEU A 235 0.02 1.64 18.90
CA LEU A 235 0.07 1.76 20.34
C LEU A 235 1.53 1.95 20.84
N PRO A 236 1.73 2.59 22.01
CA PRO A 236 3.05 2.75 22.59
C PRO A 236 3.79 1.41 22.78
N GLY A 237 5.06 1.37 22.45
CA GLY A 237 5.90 0.17 22.57
C GLY A 237 5.99 -0.66 21.30
N TYR A 238 5.26 -0.31 20.25
CA TYR A 238 5.24 -1.03 18.97
C TYR A 238 5.62 -0.13 17.80
N GLU A 239 6.17 -0.73 16.74
CA GLU A 239 6.30 -0.13 15.41
C GLU A 239 5.22 -0.72 14.48
N MET A 240 4.75 0.09 13.54
CA MET A 240 3.74 -0.30 12.57
C MET A 240 4.28 -0.14 11.15
N TYR A 241 4.03 -1.15 10.36
CA TYR A 241 4.15 -1.14 8.90
C TYR A 241 2.77 -1.32 8.31
N TYR A 242 2.51 -0.70 7.16
CA TYR A 242 1.41 -1.11 6.31
C TYR A 242 1.74 -0.97 4.82
N PHE A 243 1.28 -1.96 4.08
CA PHE A 243 1.32 -1.99 2.64
C PHE A 243 0.08 -1.25 2.12
N THR A 244 0.28 -0.27 1.25
CA THR A 244 -0.76 0.62 0.74
C THR A 244 -0.99 0.41 -0.73
N ILE A 245 -2.24 0.23 -1.11
CA ILE A 245 -2.72 0.09 -2.48
C ILE A 245 -3.74 1.19 -2.72
N LEU A 246 -3.50 2.05 -3.71
CA LEU A 246 -4.41 3.09 -4.14
C LEU A 246 -4.77 2.88 -5.61
N GLY A 247 -6.06 2.71 -5.88
CA GLY A 247 -6.62 2.65 -7.23
C GLY A 247 -7.35 3.95 -7.57
N GLY A 248 -6.82 4.72 -8.53
CA GLY A 248 -7.42 5.97 -8.95
C GLY A 248 -8.62 5.77 -9.88
N LEU A 249 -9.70 6.51 -9.67
CA LEU A 249 -10.89 6.46 -10.53
C LEU A 249 -10.63 7.09 -11.91
N SER A 250 -10.27 8.36 -11.94
CA SER A 250 -10.09 9.14 -13.18
C SER A 250 -8.62 9.34 -13.52
N GLN A 251 -7.76 9.38 -12.53
CA GLN A 251 -6.33 9.60 -12.68
C GLN A 251 -5.52 8.86 -11.62
N ARG A 252 -4.21 8.73 -11.83
CA ARG A 252 -3.28 8.09 -10.91
C ARG A 252 -2.76 9.04 -9.83
N SER A 253 -2.49 10.28 -10.20
CA SER A 253 -1.94 11.30 -9.31
C SER A 253 -2.90 11.59 -8.15
N LEU A 254 -2.44 11.41 -6.92
CA LEU A 254 -3.24 11.58 -5.71
C LEU A 254 -3.25 13.05 -5.26
N LYS A 255 -4.45 13.58 -5.04
CA LYS A 255 -4.70 14.85 -4.36
C LYS A 255 -5.46 14.58 -3.08
N GLN A 256 -4.78 14.77 -1.96
CA GLN A 256 -5.32 14.58 -0.62
C GLN A 256 -6.06 15.84 -0.17
N TYR A 257 -7.31 15.67 0.23
CA TYR A 257 -8.07 16.73 0.89
C TYR A 257 -7.91 16.60 2.40
N PHE A 258 -7.14 17.52 3.00
CA PHE A 258 -6.91 17.52 4.44
C PHE A 258 -8.16 17.95 5.19
N GLN A 259 -8.35 17.37 6.37
CA GLN A 259 -9.49 17.66 7.23
C GLN A 259 -9.42 19.10 7.74
N PRO A 260 -10.41 19.95 7.46
CA PRO A 260 -10.36 21.39 7.80
C PRO A 260 -10.08 21.65 9.27
N THR A 261 -10.69 20.89 10.19
CA THR A 261 -10.47 21.02 11.64
C THR A 261 -9.00 20.82 12.05
N HIS A 262 -8.22 20.07 11.27
CA HIS A 262 -6.82 19.72 11.58
C HIS A 262 -5.81 20.34 10.62
N GLU A 263 -6.25 21.17 9.68
CA GLU A 263 -5.41 21.70 8.60
C GLU A 263 -4.19 22.49 9.11
N GLU A 264 -4.35 23.24 10.22
CA GLU A 264 -3.24 24.01 10.81
C GLU A 264 -2.05 23.12 11.22
N GLN A 265 -2.27 21.84 11.48
CA GLN A 265 -1.20 20.91 11.87
C GLN A 265 -0.26 20.60 10.69
N LEU A 266 -0.65 20.89 9.44
CA LEU A 266 0.25 20.86 8.29
C LEU A 266 1.47 21.77 8.46
N HIS A 267 1.34 22.82 9.26
CA HIS A 267 2.43 23.76 9.54
C HIS A 267 3.32 23.34 10.73
N THR A 268 2.91 22.32 11.49
CA THR A 268 3.62 21.88 12.68
C THR A 268 4.41 20.58 12.49
N ILE A 269 4.10 19.81 11.45
CA ILE A 269 4.75 18.52 11.17
C ILE A 269 5.90 18.75 10.17
N PRO A 270 7.16 18.52 10.60
CA PRO A 270 8.32 18.74 9.73
C PRO A 270 8.26 17.91 8.44
N GLY A 271 8.49 18.51 7.27
CA GLY A 271 8.60 17.84 5.98
C GLY A 271 7.30 17.29 5.38
N ILE A 272 6.13 17.58 5.98
CA ILE A 272 4.85 17.03 5.48
C ILE A 272 4.51 17.54 4.07
N MET A 273 4.83 18.77 3.75
CA MET A 273 4.55 19.34 2.42
C MET A 273 5.43 18.71 1.32
N ASP A 274 6.64 18.30 1.67
CA ASP A 274 7.52 17.56 0.74
C ASP A 274 6.94 16.16 0.46
N MET A 275 6.36 15.53 1.49
CA MET A 275 5.64 14.25 1.34
C MET A 275 4.45 14.41 0.40
N VAL A 276 3.59 15.41 0.62
CA VAL A 276 2.41 15.68 -0.23
C VAL A 276 2.78 15.85 -1.70
N ALA A 277 3.93 16.47 -1.98
CA ALA A 277 4.41 16.67 -3.35
C ALA A 277 4.82 15.38 -4.07
N LYS A 278 5.05 14.28 -3.35
CA LYS A 278 5.54 12.99 -3.90
C LYS A 278 4.43 12.02 -4.36
N PHE A 279 3.19 12.26 -4.00
CA PHE A 279 2.04 11.47 -4.46
C PHE A 279 1.48 11.97 -5.81
N LYS A 280 2.32 12.08 -6.81
CA LYS A 280 1.92 12.62 -8.13
C LYS A 280 1.92 11.55 -9.21
#